data_0d645211bbd7ac2a694876f3215f4b2d
#
_entry.id   0d645211bbd7ac2a694876f3215f4b2d
#
_cell.length_a   1.000
_cell.length_b   1.000
_cell.length_c   1.000
_cell.angle_alpha   90.00
_cell.angle_beta   90.00
_cell.angle_gamma   90.00
#
_symmetry.space_group_name_H-M   'P 1'
#
loop_
_entity.id
_entity.type
_entity.pdbx_description
1 polymer ?
#
loop_
_entity_poly.entity_id
_entity_poly.type
_entity_poly.pdbx_seq_one_letter_code
_entity_poly.pdbx_strand_id
1 'polypeptide(L)'
;MASIRRPGRASIFSPATEREREENFESYWLYQQRRDGEILEDAKDLSEKQKNLARFRADTVRTRWPVPDTFHRNYIAMQDDPRSLDRRTLLLTFLYKFARHEWIGISAAWDECPPVARAVHLIDKISRYHLAEEFCHMRLFQEMFRTFGLDGVEWGPLPKRTKQLYGAFARLPGALVAPPAFVSELMGLTVYQQLDKMLESIVGDEPDVRDRIRELLRAIMTDELSHVGERRNFMGPLGVRVAKLMVRPMFRAFFGGIPEARLLFDTRQMRKDAEAFDYSTISPEVLDVSWTPSYCMRP
;
A
#
# COMPACT_ATOMS: atom_id res chain seq x y z
N MET A 1 -4.26 -32.53 -6.37
CA MET A 1 -3.47 -31.30 -6.64
C MET A 1 -4.21 -30.53 -7.70
N ALA A 2 -4.90 -29.46 -7.34
CA ALA A 2 -5.53 -28.56 -8.30
C ALA A 2 -4.41 -27.80 -9.02
N SER A 3 -4.41 -27.85 -10.35
CA SER A 3 -3.50 -27.07 -11.19
C SER A 3 -3.70 -25.60 -10.89
N ILE A 4 -2.73 -24.95 -10.26
CA ILE A 4 -2.70 -23.50 -10.07
C ILE A 4 -2.63 -22.90 -11.47
N ARG A 5 -3.77 -22.40 -11.95
CA ARG A 5 -3.80 -21.64 -13.21
C ARG A 5 -3.02 -20.35 -12.97
N ARG A 6 -1.88 -20.19 -13.63
CA ARG A 6 -1.19 -18.92 -13.69
C ARG A 6 -2.15 -17.88 -14.29
N PRO A 7 -2.23 -16.66 -13.72
CA PRO A 7 -3.05 -15.60 -14.28
C PRO A 7 -2.73 -15.40 -15.76
N GLY A 8 -3.75 -15.24 -16.56
CA GLY A 8 -3.56 -14.79 -17.94
C GLY A 8 -2.90 -13.41 -17.98
N ARG A 9 -2.26 -13.07 -19.08
CA ARG A 9 -1.58 -11.76 -19.29
C ARG A 9 -2.55 -10.59 -19.44
N ALA A 10 -3.59 -10.51 -18.64
CA ALA A 10 -4.54 -9.40 -18.71
C ALA A 10 -4.07 -8.24 -17.83
N SER A 11 -3.88 -7.08 -18.47
CA SER A 11 -3.57 -5.83 -17.77
C SER A 11 -4.68 -5.49 -16.78
N ILE A 12 -4.33 -4.89 -15.64
CA ILE A 12 -5.30 -4.32 -14.68
C ILE A 12 -6.23 -3.27 -15.36
N PHE A 13 -5.80 -2.70 -16.47
CA PHE A 13 -6.60 -1.78 -17.30
C PHE A 13 -7.51 -2.49 -18.31
N SER A 14 -7.59 -3.81 -18.31
CA SER A 14 -8.47 -4.58 -19.18
C SER A 14 -9.94 -4.17 -18.99
N PRO A 15 -10.76 -4.17 -20.05
CA PRO A 15 -12.18 -3.88 -19.94
C PRO A 15 -12.90 -4.92 -19.10
N ALA A 16 -13.83 -4.46 -18.27
CA ALA A 16 -14.72 -5.31 -17.51
C ALA A 16 -16.17 -4.81 -17.67
N THR A 17 -17.11 -5.72 -17.81
CA THR A 17 -18.54 -5.42 -17.83
C THR A 17 -19.02 -5.03 -16.43
N GLU A 18 -20.19 -4.43 -16.32
CA GLU A 18 -20.81 -4.09 -15.03
C GLU A 18 -21.04 -5.35 -14.21
N ARG A 19 -21.63 -6.37 -14.80
CA ARG A 19 -21.86 -7.66 -14.14
C ARG A 19 -20.56 -8.29 -13.60
N GLU A 20 -19.48 -8.28 -14.36
CA GLU A 20 -18.20 -8.80 -13.88
C GLU A 20 -17.67 -8.00 -12.69
N ARG A 21 -17.87 -6.69 -12.66
CA ARG A 21 -17.46 -5.87 -11.51
C ARG A 21 -18.29 -6.17 -10.27
N GLU A 22 -19.59 -6.38 -10.42
CA GLU A 22 -20.49 -6.79 -9.33
C GLU A 22 -20.08 -8.16 -8.76
N GLU A 23 -19.92 -9.17 -9.63
CA GLU A 23 -19.46 -10.51 -9.24
C GLU A 23 -18.08 -10.46 -8.54
N ASN A 24 -17.20 -9.56 -8.97
CA ASN A 24 -15.90 -9.35 -8.33
C ASN A 24 -16.00 -8.69 -6.95
N PHE A 25 -16.94 -7.76 -6.70
CA PHE A 25 -17.16 -7.22 -5.37
C PHE A 25 -17.64 -8.29 -4.39
N GLU A 26 -18.57 -9.16 -4.80
CA GLU A 26 -19.03 -10.29 -3.98
C GLU A 26 -17.89 -11.27 -3.69
N SER A 27 -17.09 -11.62 -4.72
CA SER A 27 -15.95 -12.50 -4.58
C SER A 27 -14.88 -11.92 -3.65
N TYR A 28 -14.60 -10.62 -3.76
CA TYR A 28 -13.65 -9.93 -2.89
C TYR A 28 -14.11 -9.92 -1.43
N TRP A 29 -15.39 -9.62 -1.19
CA TRP A 29 -15.95 -9.66 0.16
C TRP A 29 -15.85 -11.03 0.81
N LEU A 30 -16.16 -12.09 0.06
CA LEU A 30 -16.00 -13.47 0.54
C LEU A 30 -14.53 -13.83 0.82
N TYR A 31 -13.61 -13.35 0.00
CA TYR A 31 -12.18 -13.52 0.23
C TYR A 31 -11.75 -12.88 1.54
N GLN A 32 -12.14 -11.63 1.77
CA GLN A 32 -11.82 -10.91 3.01
C GLN A 32 -12.37 -11.62 4.25
N GLN A 33 -13.63 -12.01 4.23
CA GLN A 33 -14.23 -12.72 5.35
C GLN A 33 -13.54 -14.05 5.68
N ARG A 34 -13.07 -14.78 4.66
CA ARG A 34 -12.37 -16.06 4.88
C ARG A 34 -10.95 -15.87 5.39
N ARG A 35 -10.31 -14.80 5.00
CA ARG A 35 -8.90 -14.56 5.30
C ARG A 35 -8.69 -13.88 6.63
N ASP A 36 -9.40 -12.82 6.91
CA ASP A 36 -9.09 -11.92 8.01
C ASP A 36 -10.03 -12.08 9.21
N GLY A 37 -11.06 -12.90 9.07
CA GLY A 37 -12.02 -13.14 10.13
C GLY A 37 -12.96 -11.97 10.37
N GLU A 38 -13.30 -11.73 11.64
CA GLU A 38 -14.26 -10.69 12.02
C GLU A 38 -13.60 -9.31 12.08
N ILE A 39 -14.31 -8.31 11.59
CA ILE A 39 -13.90 -6.91 11.65
C ILE A 39 -14.16 -6.36 13.05
N LEU A 40 -13.12 -5.87 13.69
CA LEU A 40 -13.18 -5.18 14.97
C LEU A 40 -13.23 -3.66 14.71
N GLU A 41 -14.41 -3.13 14.49
CA GLU A 41 -14.65 -1.74 14.09
C GLU A 41 -13.97 -0.71 14.99
N ASP A 42 -14.16 -0.82 16.31
CA ASP A 42 -13.67 0.17 17.27
C ASP A 42 -12.15 0.17 17.39
N ALA A 43 -11.53 -1.00 17.25
CA ALA A 43 -10.09 -1.15 17.35
C ALA A 43 -9.37 -0.92 16.02
N LYS A 44 -10.10 -0.83 14.88
CA LYS A 44 -9.52 -0.82 13.53
C LYS A 44 -8.56 -2.00 13.30
N ASP A 45 -8.90 -3.13 13.90
CA ASP A 45 -8.08 -4.34 13.90
C ASP A 45 -8.86 -5.52 13.33
N LEU A 46 -8.15 -6.37 12.60
CA LEU A 46 -8.68 -7.60 12.02
C LEU A 46 -7.99 -8.78 12.72
N SER A 47 -8.75 -9.81 13.13
CA SER A 47 -8.28 -10.87 14.02
C SER A 47 -7.04 -11.61 13.50
N GLU A 48 -7.02 -11.99 12.23
CA GLU A 48 -5.85 -12.68 11.65
C GLU A 48 -4.66 -11.75 11.48
N LYS A 49 -4.90 -10.48 11.14
CA LYS A 49 -3.84 -9.48 11.07
C LYS A 49 -3.26 -9.15 12.43
N GLN A 50 -4.07 -9.17 13.50
CA GLN A 50 -3.57 -9.06 14.87
C GLN A 50 -2.66 -10.22 15.25
N LYS A 51 -3.01 -11.46 14.91
CA LYS A 51 -2.15 -12.63 15.15
C LYS A 51 -0.80 -12.49 14.44
N ASN A 52 -0.84 -12.06 13.19
CA ASN A 52 0.36 -11.85 12.38
C ASN A 52 1.24 -10.72 12.98
N LEU A 53 0.62 -9.62 13.39
CA LEU A 53 1.31 -8.52 14.05
C LEU A 53 1.93 -8.97 15.40
N ALA A 54 1.24 -9.80 16.18
CA ALA A 54 1.77 -10.35 17.43
C ALA A 54 3.02 -11.20 17.18
N ARG A 55 3.05 -11.99 16.10
CA ARG A 55 4.24 -12.75 15.68
C ARG A 55 5.42 -11.81 15.40
N PHE A 56 5.20 -10.73 14.64
CA PHE A 56 6.24 -9.75 14.35
C PHE A 56 6.72 -9.02 15.61
N ARG A 57 5.83 -8.71 16.55
CA ARG A 57 6.19 -8.07 17.83
C ARG A 57 6.99 -8.96 18.75
N ALA A 58 6.76 -10.27 18.70
CA ALA A 58 7.51 -11.24 19.49
C ALA A 58 8.94 -11.46 18.95
N ASP A 59 9.20 -11.12 17.71
CA ASP A 59 10.51 -11.24 17.07
C ASP A 59 11.47 -10.14 17.60
N THR A 60 12.69 -10.55 17.91
CA THR A 60 13.73 -9.70 18.49
C THR A 60 14.78 -9.20 17.49
N VAL A 61 14.61 -9.53 16.20
CA VAL A 61 15.56 -9.09 15.16
C VAL A 61 15.66 -7.58 15.12
N ARG A 62 16.90 -7.09 15.23
CA ARG A 62 17.24 -5.67 15.19
C ARG A 62 18.53 -5.47 14.40
N THR A 63 18.64 -4.32 13.74
CA THR A 63 19.90 -3.91 13.16
C THR A 63 20.95 -3.72 14.23
N ARG A 64 22.20 -4.12 13.93
CA ARG A 64 23.38 -3.82 14.76
C ARG A 64 23.93 -2.40 14.53
N TRP A 65 23.49 -1.74 13.50
CA TRP A 65 23.93 -0.38 13.18
C TRP A 65 23.05 0.64 13.90
N PRO A 66 23.64 1.58 14.63
CA PRO A 66 22.87 2.65 15.25
C PRO A 66 22.18 3.50 14.17
N VAL A 67 20.99 3.98 14.51
CA VAL A 67 20.31 4.93 13.63
C VAL A 67 21.10 6.23 13.60
N PRO A 68 21.44 6.76 12.43
CA PRO A 68 22.19 8.00 12.34
C PRO A 68 21.41 9.20 12.90
N ASP A 69 22.10 10.13 13.57
CA ASP A 69 21.51 11.39 14.03
C ASP A 69 20.87 12.19 12.89
N THR A 70 21.40 12.01 11.67
CA THR A 70 20.82 12.59 10.44
C THR A 70 19.39 12.13 10.19
N PHE A 71 19.04 10.89 10.50
CA PHE A 71 17.65 10.44 10.39
C PHE A 71 16.76 11.17 11.38
N HIS A 72 17.12 11.21 12.67
CA HIS A 72 16.34 11.88 13.70
C HIS A 72 16.11 13.35 13.38
N ARG A 73 17.15 14.06 12.94
CA ARG A 73 17.05 15.45 12.52
C ARG A 73 16.18 15.62 11.28
N ASN A 74 16.34 14.77 10.28
CA ASN A 74 15.63 14.86 9.01
C ASN A 74 14.15 14.45 9.11
N TYR A 75 13.86 13.43 9.91
CA TYR A 75 12.50 12.95 10.12
C TYR A 75 11.63 13.96 10.90
N ILE A 76 12.20 14.70 11.86
CA ILE A 76 11.48 15.75 12.61
C ILE A 76 11.46 17.06 11.83
N ALA A 77 12.61 17.56 11.41
CA ALA A 77 12.78 18.89 10.86
C ALA A 77 12.80 18.93 9.32
N MET A 78 13.09 17.82 8.65
CA MET A 78 13.17 17.67 7.18
C MET A 78 14.10 18.69 6.52
N GLN A 79 15.24 18.97 7.16
CA GLN A 79 16.14 20.07 6.79
C GLN A 79 17.34 19.63 5.92
N ASP A 80 17.73 18.36 5.99
CA ASP A 80 18.93 17.91 5.29
C ASP A 80 18.65 17.73 3.79
N ASP A 81 19.64 18.08 2.96
CA ASP A 81 19.60 17.73 1.53
C ASP A 81 19.61 16.19 1.40
N PRO A 82 18.61 15.57 0.76
CA PRO A 82 18.60 14.12 0.57
C PRO A 82 19.87 13.56 -0.07
N ARG A 83 20.61 14.36 -0.87
CA ARG A 83 21.86 13.95 -1.50
C ARG A 83 23.03 13.79 -0.53
N SER A 84 22.93 14.38 0.67
CA SER A 84 23.94 14.24 1.71
C SER A 84 23.71 13.03 2.61
N LEU A 85 22.58 12.34 2.48
CA LEU A 85 22.21 11.21 3.32
C LEU A 85 22.84 9.91 2.78
N ASP A 86 23.30 9.06 3.70
CA ASP A 86 23.66 7.68 3.36
C ASP A 86 22.43 6.86 2.94
N ARG A 87 22.65 5.70 2.32
CA ARG A 87 21.55 4.91 1.73
C ARG A 87 20.55 4.39 2.76
N ARG A 88 20.97 4.06 3.99
CA ARG A 88 20.06 3.62 5.06
C ARG A 88 19.21 4.77 5.57
N THR A 89 19.82 5.92 5.81
CA THR A 89 19.10 7.15 6.20
C THR A 89 18.11 7.58 5.10
N LEU A 90 18.50 7.49 3.83
CA LEU A 90 17.61 7.72 2.69
C LEU A 90 16.39 6.77 2.72
N LEU A 91 16.63 5.46 2.93
CA LEU A 91 15.56 4.47 3.00
C LEU A 91 14.62 4.78 4.16
N LEU A 92 15.12 4.99 5.37
CA LEU A 92 14.31 5.30 6.55
C LEU A 92 13.52 6.59 6.38
N THR A 93 14.15 7.64 5.82
CA THR A 93 13.45 8.91 5.55
C THR A 93 12.36 8.74 4.50
N PHE A 94 12.62 7.97 3.45
CA PHE A 94 11.63 7.65 2.44
C PHE A 94 10.45 6.88 3.05
N LEU A 95 10.71 5.79 3.78
CA LEU A 95 9.69 4.98 4.45
C LEU A 95 8.83 5.84 5.38
N TYR A 96 9.44 6.72 6.16
CA TYR A 96 8.72 7.63 7.03
C TYR A 96 7.80 8.57 6.27
N LYS A 97 8.32 9.23 5.23
CA LYS A 97 7.53 10.18 4.43
C LYS A 97 6.39 9.48 3.69
N PHE A 98 6.66 8.28 3.16
CA PHE A 98 5.68 7.45 2.47
C PHE A 98 4.55 7.05 3.42
N ALA A 99 4.87 6.36 4.52
CA ALA A 99 3.91 5.92 5.51
C ALA A 99 3.11 7.07 6.14
N ARG A 100 3.72 8.24 6.34
CA ARG A 100 3.00 9.44 6.83
C ARG A 100 1.92 9.92 5.86
N HIS A 101 2.15 9.83 4.55
CA HIS A 101 1.13 10.16 3.56
C HIS A 101 -0.04 9.18 3.63
N GLU A 102 0.24 7.88 3.74
CA GLU A 102 -0.79 6.86 3.94
C GLU A 102 -1.60 7.13 5.21
N TRP A 103 -0.93 7.28 6.36
CA TRP A 103 -1.58 7.56 7.63
C TRP A 103 -2.59 8.72 7.56
N ILE A 104 -2.23 9.83 6.93
CA ILE A 104 -3.11 10.99 6.84
C ILE A 104 -4.27 10.72 5.86
N GLY A 105 -4.00 10.03 4.75
CA GLY A 105 -5.03 9.66 3.77
C GLY A 105 -6.08 8.74 4.35
N ILE A 106 -5.67 7.64 4.96
CA ILE A 106 -6.57 6.65 5.57
C ILE A 106 -7.33 7.23 6.76
N SER A 107 -6.69 8.06 7.60
CA SER A 107 -7.38 8.70 8.73
C SER A 107 -8.50 9.63 8.26
N ALA A 108 -8.27 10.41 7.20
CA ALA A 108 -9.30 11.28 6.64
C ALA A 108 -10.46 10.46 6.02
N ALA A 109 -10.15 9.38 5.31
CA ALA A 109 -11.15 8.51 4.69
C ALA A 109 -11.96 7.71 5.73
N TRP A 110 -11.33 7.29 6.83
CA TRP A 110 -11.98 6.55 7.92
C TRP A 110 -13.14 7.32 8.55
N ASP A 111 -12.95 8.60 8.78
CA ASP A 111 -13.97 9.45 9.41
C ASP A 111 -15.18 9.71 8.49
N GLU A 112 -15.00 9.63 7.17
CA GLU A 112 -16.06 9.83 6.17
C GLU A 112 -16.74 8.52 5.72
N CYS A 113 -16.13 7.35 5.97
CA CYS A 113 -16.68 6.05 5.59
C CYS A 113 -17.59 5.49 6.69
N PRO A 114 -18.83 5.05 6.38
CA PRO A 114 -19.74 4.53 7.40
C PRO A 114 -19.20 3.23 8.03
N PRO A 115 -19.42 2.99 9.34
CA PRO A 115 -19.13 1.71 9.98
C PRO A 115 -19.86 0.55 9.30
N VAL A 116 -19.26 -0.66 9.32
CA VAL A 116 -19.83 -1.86 8.68
C VAL A 116 -21.25 -2.14 9.15
N ALA A 117 -21.54 -1.97 10.45
CA ALA A 117 -22.88 -2.19 11.03
C ALA A 117 -23.95 -1.24 10.48
N ARG A 118 -23.55 -0.06 9.97
CA ARG A 118 -24.46 0.95 9.38
C ARG A 118 -24.42 0.97 7.86
N ALA A 119 -23.49 0.22 7.25
CA ALA A 119 -23.33 0.17 5.81
C ALA A 119 -24.47 -0.63 5.17
N VAL A 120 -25.25 0.03 4.31
CA VAL A 120 -26.38 -0.58 3.58
C VAL A 120 -25.86 -1.36 2.36
N HIS A 121 -24.87 -0.81 1.68
CA HIS A 121 -24.35 -1.39 0.45
C HIS A 121 -23.07 -2.19 0.69
N LEU A 122 -22.89 -3.26 -0.07
CA LEU A 122 -21.67 -4.09 -0.03
C LEU A 122 -20.40 -3.24 -0.26
N ILE A 123 -20.47 -2.28 -1.17
CA ILE A 123 -19.38 -1.37 -1.49
C ILE A 123 -18.89 -0.56 -0.28
N ASP A 124 -19.83 -0.11 0.57
CA ASP A 124 -19.46 0.64 1.79
C ASP A 124 -18.77 -0.28 2.81
N LYS A 125 -19.24 -1.54 2.93
CA LYS A 125 -18.58 -2.55 3.77
C LYS A 125 -17.15 -2.84 3.30
N ILE A 126 -16.97 -3.06 2.00
CA ILE A 126 -15.66 -3.28 1.38
C ILE A 126 -14.74 -2.08 1.64
N SER A 127 -15.22 -0.86 1.42
CA SER A 127 -14.43 0.34 1.64
C SER A 127 -14.01 0.50 3.11
N ARG A 128 -14.90 0.20 4.04
CA ARG A 128 -14.59 0.25 5.48
C ARG A 128 -13.56 -0.81 5.88
N TYR A 129 -13.69 -2.02 5.32
CA TYR A 129 -12.76 -3.12 5.55
C TYR A 129 -11.38 -2.79 5.01
N HIS A 130 -11.28 -2.30 3.79
CA HIS A 130 -10.05 -1.83 3.17
C HIS A 130 -9.32 -0.82 4.09
N LEU A 131 -10.02 0.20 4.59
CA LEU A 131 -9.43 1.16 5.52
C LEU A 131 -8.94 0.53 6.83
N ALA A 132 -9.61 -0.51 7.33
CA ALA A 132 -9.14 -1.25 8.51
C ALA A 132 -7.83 -2.00 8.20
N GLU A 133 -7.67 -2.58 7.01
CA GLU A 133 -6.43 -3.20 6.57
C GLU A 133 -5.30 -2.16 6.48
N GLU A 134 -5.57 -0.97 5.95
CA GLU A 134 -4.59 0.12 5.89
C GLU A 134 -4.05 0.52 7.28
N PHE A 135 -4.89 0.55 8.32
CA PHE A 135 -4.40 0.76 9.68
C PHE A 135 -3.50 -0.39 10.16
N CYS A 136 -3.70 -1.61 9.68
CA CYS A 136 -2.78 -2.72 9.95
C CYS A 136 -1.43 -2.51 9.25
N HIS A 137 -1.41 -1.99 8.01
CA HIS A 137 -0.16 -1.62 7.33
C HIS A 137 0.65 -0.60 8.12
N MET A 138 -0.01 0.41 8.72
CA MET A 138 0.69 1.39 9.57
C MET A 138 1.42 0.75 10.75
N ARG A 139 0.88 -0.33 11.31
CA ARG A 139 1.54 -1.10 12.38
C ARG A 139 2.71 -1.92 11.86
N LEU A 140 2.61 -2.45 10.64
CA LEU A 140 3.74 -3.14 9.98
C LEU A 140 4.87 -2.15 9.67
N PHE A 141 4.57 -0.92 9.26
CA PHE A 141 5.59 0.13 9.16
C PHE A 141 6.28 0.43 10.49
N GLN A 142 5.54 0.49 11.60
CA GLN A 142 6.13 0.64 12.92
C GLN A 142 7.08 -0.52 13.25
N GLU A 143 6.73 -1.76 12.89
CA GLU A 143 7.63 -2.90 13.05
C GLU A 143 8.87 -2.83 12.15
N MET A 144 8.77 -2.26 10.93
CA MET A 144 9.94 -1.97 10.11
C MET A 144 10.87 -0.98 10.82
N PHE A 145 10.34 0.13 11.33
CA PHE A 145 11.14 1.10 12.08
C PHE A 145 11.76 0.49 13.32
N ARG A 146 11.00 -0.32 14.07
CA ARG A 146 11.49 -1.05 15.23
C ARG A 146 12.64 -2.00 14.89
N THR A 147 12.63 -2.63 13.71
CA THR A 147 13.74 -3.45 13.21
C THR A 147 15.02 -2.64 13.05
N PHE A 148 14.91 -1.36 12.72
CA PHE A 148 16.03 -0.41 12.65
C PHE A 148 16.35 0.27 13.99
N GLY A 149 15.80 -0.19 15.12
CA GLY A 149 16.06 0.39 16.44
C GLY A 149 15.28 1.68 16.73
N LEU A 150 14.25 1.98 15.93
CA LEU A 150 13.41 3.16 16.07
C LEU A 150 12.08 2.76 16.74
N ASP A 151 12.06 2.72 18.05
CA ASP A 151 10.84 2.49 18.81
C ASP A 151 10.05 3.80 18.95
N GLY A 152 8.73 3.75 18.72
CA GLY A 152 7.84 4.88 18.97
C GLY A 152 7.93 6.01 17.92
N VAL A 153 8.11 5.68 16.65
CA VAL A 153 8.02 6.67 15.55
C VAL A 153 6.61 7.24 15.49
N GLU A 154 6.50 8.55 15.64
CA GLU A 154 5.23 9.28 15.54
C GLU A 154 5.04 9.87 14.13
N TRP A 155 3.81 9.79 13.63
CA TRP A 155 3.46 10.35 12.33
C TRP A 155 3.23 11.87 12.46
N GLY A 156 4.22 12.65 12.08
CA GLY A 156 4.12 14.11 12.08
C GLY A 156 3.04 14.61 11.11
N PRO A 157 2.46 15.77 11.37
CA PRO A 157 1.42 16.33 10.52
C PRO A 157 1.95 16.68 9.12
N LEU A 158 1.12 16.47 8.10
CA LEU A 158 1.38 17.01 6.77
C LEU A 158 1.16 18.53 6.74
N PRO A 159 1.74 19.24 5.74
CA PRO A 159 1.42 20.63 5.49
C PRO A 159 -0.10 20.85 5.39
N LYS A 160 -0.60 21.98 5.94
CA LYS A 160 -2.05 22.27 6.03
C LYS A 160 -2.78 22.07 4.68
N ARG A 161 -2.18 22.54 3.59
CA ARG A 161 -2.77 22.40 2.24
C ARG A 161 -2.92 20.94 1.81
N THR A 162 -1.93 20.10 2.08
CA THR A 162 -1.97 18.66 1.76
C THR A 162 -3.05 17.97 2.60
N LYS A 163 -3.11 18.26 3.91
CA LYS A 163 -4.17 17.73 4.79
C LYS A 163 -5.57 18.13 4.32
N GLN A 164 -5.76 19.39 3.94
CA GLN A 164 -7.04 19.86 3.38
C GLN A 164 -7.41 19.15 2.07
N LEU A 165 -6.42 18.88 1.22
CA LEU A 165 -6.64 18.15 -0.02
C LEU A 165 -7.13 16.72 0.25
N TYR A 166 -6.51 15.98 1.17
CA TYR A 166 -6.96 14.64 1.55
C TYR A 166 -8.38 14.64 2.15
N GLY A 167 -8.69 15.59 3.05
CA GLY A 167 -10.03 15.72 3.62
C GLY A 167 -11.10 16.09 2.59
N ALA A 168 -10.78 16.96 1.64
CA ALA A 168 -11.69 17.30 0.54
C ALA A 168 -11.90 16.10 -0.40
N PHE A 169 -10.82 15.35 -0.67
CA PHE A 169 -10.85 14.18 -1.53
C PHE A 169 -11.77 13.09 -0.99
N ALA A 170 -11.71 12.79 0.31
CA ALA A 170 -12.55 11.79 0.96
C ALA A 170 -14.07 12.09 0.87
N ARG A 171 -14.45 13.36 0.64
CA ARG A 171 -15.86 13.81 0.53
C ARG A 171 -16.38 13.88 -0.90
N LEU A 172 -15.55 13.61 -1.89
CA LEU A 172 -15.98 13.64 -3.29
C LEU A 172 -16.88 12.45 -3.62
N PRO A 173 -17.78 12.58 -4.62
CA PRO A 173 -18.53 11.45 -5.14
C PRO A 173 -17.62 10.29 -5.57
N GLY A 174 -18.03 9.05 -5.28
CA GLY A 174 -17.23 7.84 -5.55
C GLY A 174 -16.69 7.74 -6.98
N ALA A 175 -17.46 8.18 -7.98
CA ALA A 175 -17.01 8.20 -9.37
C ALA A 175 -15.81 9.12 -9.64
N LEU A 176 -15.63 10.18 -8.82
CA LEU A 176 -14.49 11.10 -8.90
C LEU A 176 -13.30 10.60 -8.05
N VAL A 177 -13.58 9.87 -6.98
CA VAL A 177 -12.58 9.31 -6.07
C VAL A 177 -11.93 8.04 -6.65
N ALA A 178 -12.70 7.19 -7.33
CA ALA A 178 -12.25 5.88 -7.76
C ALA A 178 -10.99 5.90 -8.65
N PRO A 179 -10.87 6.76 -9.69
CA PRO A 179 -9.67 6.77 -10.52
C PRO A 179 -8.38 7.15 -9.76
N PRO A 180 -8.32 8.27 -9.00
CA PRO A 180 -7.11 8.60 -8.25
C PRO A 180 -6.84 7.64 -7.07
N ALA A 181 -7.86 7.09 -6.39
CA ALA A 181 -7.67 6.07 -5.37
C ALA A 181 -7.01 4.82 -5.96
N PHE A 182 -7.53 4.29 -7.07
CA PHE A 182 -6.91 3.17 -7.78
C PHE A 182 -5.44 3.45 -8.16
N VAL A 183 -5.14 4.66 -8.66
CA VAL A 183 -3.76 5.02 -9.01
C VAL A 183 -2.87 5.12 -7.78
N SER A 184 -3.40 5.51 -6.62
CA SER A 184 -2.66 5.52 -5.34
C SER A 184 -2.30 4.10 -4.90
N GLU A 185 -3.24 3.15 -4.92
CA GLU A 185 -2.97 1.73 -4.60
C GLU A 185 -1.92 1.14 -5.56
N LEU A 186 -2.08 1.38 -6.87
CA LEU A 186 -1.12 0.91 -7.88
C LEU A 186 0.27 1.51 -7.67
N MET A 187 0.35 2.76 -7.22
CA MET A 187 1.61 3.42 -6.90
C MET A 187 2.23 2.83 -5.63
N GLY A 188 1.44 2.59 -4.58
CA GLY A 188 1.85 1.93 -3.35
C GLY A 188 2.46 0.55 -3.64
N LEU A 189 1.71 -0.31 -4.33
CA LEU A 189 2.19 -1.64 -4.73
C LEU A 189 3.51 -1.57 -5.51
N THR A 190 3.65 -0.61 -6.43
CA THR A 190 4.90 -0.42 -7.19
C THR A 190 6.06 0.00 -6.29
N VAL A 191 5.81 0.83 -5.28
CA VAL A 191 6.81 1.22 -4.25
C VAL A 191 7.27 -0.01 -3.47
N TYR A 192 6.35 -0.82 -2.96
CA TYR A 192 6.68 -2.01 -2.17
C TYR A 192 7.51 -3.02 -2.96
N GLN A 193 7.19 -3.22 -4.24
CA GLN A 193 7.99 -4.07 -5.13
C GLN A 193 9.42 -3.54 -5.33
N GLN A 194 9.60 -2.23 -5.41
CA GLN A 194 10.94 -1.64 -5.54
C GLN A 194 11.70 -1.68 -4.22
N LEU A 195 11.03 -1.50 -3.10
CA LEU A 195 11.62 -1.68 -1.77
C LEU A 195 12.16 -3.10 -1.61
N ASP A 196 11.37 -4.12 -1.91
CA ASP A 196 11.82 -5.52 -1.81
C ASP A 196 13.08 -5.79 -2.65
N LYS A 197 13.10 -5.30 -3.90
CA LYS A 197 14.25 -5.46 -4.81
C LYS A 197 15.53 -4.80 -4.30
N MET A 198 15.41 -3.66 -3.60
CA MET A 198 16.58 -2.91 -3.15
C MET A 198 17.13 -3.33 -1.79
N LEU A 199 16.39 -4.14 -1.01
CA LEU A 199 16.83 -4.55 0.33
C LEU A 199 18.22 -5.18 0.33
N GLU A 200 18.52 -6.03 -0.66
CA GLU A 200 19.84 -6.64 -0.79
C GLU A 200 20.97 -5.62 -0.87
N SER A 201 20.76 -4.52 -1.57
CA SER A 201 21.78 -3.48 -1.75
C SER A 201 21.94 -2.54 -0.56
N ILE A 202 21.00 -2.52 0.39
CA ILE A 202 21.01 -1.60 1.54
C ILE A 202 21.28 -2.31 2.86
N VAL A 203 20.72 -3.50 3.04
CA VAL A 203 20.80 -4.29 4.27
C VAL A 203 21.26 -5.73 4.02
N GLY A 204 21.92 -6.00 2.89
CA GLY A 204 22.42 -7.33 2.54
C GLY A 204 23.51 -7.84 3.49
N ASP A 205 24.22 -6.94 4.18
CA ASP A 205 25.17 -7.25 5.24
C ASP A 205 24.53 -7.69 6.58
N GLU A 206 23.19 -7.62 6.67
CA GLU A 206 22.39 -8.04 7.81
C GLU A 206 21.22 -8.93 7.33
N PRO A 207 21.46 -10.20 6.99
CA PRO A 207 20.45 -11.07 6.36
C PRO A 207 19.19 -11.22 7.20
N ASP A 208 19.28 -11.31 8.53
CA ASP A 208 18.12 -11.44 9.41
C ASP A 208 17.23 -10.18 9.37
N VAL A 209 17.86 -8.99 9.36
CA VAL A 209 17.15 -7.70 9.21
C VAL A 209 16.47 -7.62 7.84
N ARG A 210 17.22 -7.94 6.78
CA ARG A 210 16.70 -7.97 5.41
C ARG A 210 15.48 -8.87 5.28
N ASP A 211 15.60 -10.11 5.78
CA ASP A 211 14.55 -11.11 5.64
C ASP A 211 13.31 -10.73 6.45
N ARG A 212 13.49 -10.16 7.65
CA ARG A 212 12.40 -9.60 8.44
C ARG A 212 11.68 -8.44 7.72
N ILE A 213 12.42 -7.49 7.16
CA ILE A 213 11.81 -6.38 6.41
C ILE A 213 11.06 -6.92 5.18
N ARG A 214 11.61 -7.93 4.50
CA ARG A 214 10.96 -8.59 3.37
C ARG A 214 9.65 -9.27 3.77
N GLU A 215 9.60 -9.94 4.92
CA GLU A 215 8.34 -10.53 5.42
C GLU A 215 7.28 -9.47 5.74
N LEU A 216 7.67 -8.36 6.36
CA LEU A 216 6.78 -7.23 6.63
C LEU A 216 6.23 -6.61 5.33
N LEU A 217 7.11 -6.40 4.33
CA LEU A 217 6.71 -5.91 3.01
C LEU A 217 5.76 -6.88 2.30
N ARG A 218 6.01 -8.19 2.36
CA ARG A 218 5.14 -9.22 1.76
C ARG A 218 3.75 -9.22 2.40
N ALA A 219 3.67 -9.04 3.72
CA ALA A 219 2.39 -8.94 4.41
C ALA A 219 1.57 -7.74 3.90
N ILE A 220 2.20 -6.58 3.68
CA ILE A 220 1.55 -5.41 3.06
C ILE A 220 1.20 -5.70 1.59
N MET A 221 2.15 -6.17 0.78
CA MET A 221 1.95 -6.39 -0.66
C MET A 221 0.80 -7.36 -0.97
N THR A 222 0.53 -8.32 -0.08
CA THR A 222 -0.59 -9.25 -0.24
C THR A 222 -1.93 -8.52 -0.22
N ASP A 223 -2.08 -7.56 0.67
CA ASP A 223 -3.29 -6.74 0.77
C ASP A 223 -3.35 -5.74 -0.39
N GLU A 224 -2.26 -5.02 -0.63
CA GLU A 224 -2.16 -4.01 -1.68
C GLU A 224 -2.47 -4.55 -3.08
N LEU A 225 -2.03 -5.79 -3.37
CA LEU A 225 -2.37 -6.44 -4.63
C LEU A 225 -3.89 -6.65 -4.76
N SER A 226 -4.53 -7.01 -3.64
CA SER A 226 -5.98 -7.17 -3.56
C SER A 226 -6.70 -5.82 -3.65
N HIS A 227 -6.16 -4.77 -3.00
CA HIS A 227 -6.66 -3.39 -3.03
C HIS A 227 -6.64 -2.79 -4.44
N VAL A 228 -5.56 -3.00 -5.19
CA VAL A 228 -5.48 -2.58 -6.60
C VAL A 228 -6.62 -3.19 -7.42
N GLY A 229 -6.89 -4.48 -7.25
CA GLY A 229 -7.99 -5.18 -7.92
C GLY A 229 -9.36 -4.68 -7.48
N GLU A 230 -9.54 -4.49 -6.19
CA GLU A 230 -10.77 -3.98 -5.59
C GLU A 230 -11.08 -2.57 -6.10
N ARG A 231 -10.14 -1.63 -5.99
CA ARG A 231 -10.31 -0.24 -6.49
C ARG A 231 -10.58 -0.20 -8.00
N ARG A 232 -10.02 -1.13 -8.76
CA ARG A 232 -10.32 -1.25 -10.19
C ARG A 232 -11.80 -1.55 -10.45
N ASN A 233 -12.47 -2.31 -9.59
CA ASN A 233 -13.88 -2.68 -9.75
C ASN A 233 -14.83 -1.48 -9.61
N PHE A 234 -14.45 -0.41 -8.90
CA PHE A 234 -15.25 0.81 -8.81
C PHE A 234 -15.37 1.57 -10.13
N MET A 235 -14.55 1.24 -11.13
CA MET A 235 -14.44 2.02 -12.35
C MET A 235 -15.06 1.32 -13.57
N GLY A 236 -16.01 2.01 -14.21
CA GLY A 236 -16.43 1.67 -15.57
C GLY A 236 -15.36 2.07 -16.63
N PRO A 237 -15.62 1.83 -17.92
CA PRO A 237 -14.64 2.06 -18.98
C PRO A 237 -14.05 3.48 -19.03
N LEU A 238 -14.88 4.49 -18.75
CA LEU A 238 -14.42 5.89 -18.71
C LEU A 238 -13.48 6.12 -17.53
N GLY A 239 -13.84 5.65 -16.32
CA GLY A 239 -13.01 5.75 -15.11
C GLY A 239 -11.64 5.13 -15.30
N VAL A 240 -11.56 3.96 -15.95
CA VAL A 240 -10.29 3.30 -16.27
C VAL A 240 -9.41 4.14 -17.21
N ARG A 241 -10.01 4.76 -18.24
CA ARG A 241 -9.27 5.66 -19.14
C ARG A 241 -8.73 6.86 -18.38
N VAL A 242 -9.55 7.47 -17.52
CA VAL A 242 -9.15 8.58 -16.65
C VAL A 242 -8.01 8.15 -15.74
N ALA A 243 -8.15 7.02 -15.05
CA ALA A 243 -7.11 6.48 -14.17
C ALA A 243 -5.77 6.29 -14.91
N LYS A 244 -5.80 5.70 -16.10
CA LYS A 244 -4.60 5.50 -16.93
C LYS A 244 -3.92 6.83 -17.28
N LEU A 245 -4.69 7.87 -17.59
CA LEU A 245 -4.15 9.21 -17.84
C LEU A 245 -3.59 9.87 -16.57
N MET A 246 -4.11 9.52 -15.40
CA MET A 246 -3.68 10.06 -14.12
C MET A 246 -2.38 9.46 -13.59
N VAL A 247 -1.97 8.27 -14.01
CA VAL A 247 -0.73 7.61 -13.53
C VAL A 247 0.46 8.57 -13.62
N ARG A 248 0.71 9.15 -14.78
CA ARG A 248 1.88 10.03 -14.98
C ARG A 248 1.88 11.30 -14.11
N PRO A 249 0.82 12.11 -14.05
CA PRO A 249 0.80 13.30 -13.20
C PRO A 249 0.83 12.97 -11.71
N MET A 250 0.16 11.91 -11.26
CA MET A 250 0.16 11.53 -9.84
C MET A 250 1.54 11.04 -9.38
N PHE A 251 2.20 10.16 -10.14
CA PHE A 251 3.58 9.74 -9.84
C PHE A 251 4.54 10.92 -9.78
N ARG A 252 4.41 11.87 -10.72
CA ARG A 252 5.25 13.07 -10.70
C ARG A 252 5.01 13.94 -9.46
N ALA A 253 3.75 14.16 -9.10
CA ALA A 253 3.37 14.98 -7.96
C ALA A 253 3.83 14.33 -6.65
N PHE A 254 3.53 13.05 -6.45
CA PHE A 254 3.87 12.31 -5.24
C PHE A 254 5.39 12.24 -5.01
N PHE A 255 6.13 11.71 -5.98
CA PHE A 255 7.60 11.64 -5.88
C PHE A 255 8.30 13.00 -6.01
N GLY A 256 7.59 14.04 -6.42
CA GLY A 256 8.03 15.42 -6.31
C GLY A 256 8.04 15.90 -4.86
N GLY A 257 7.11 15.42 -4.04
CA GLY A 257 7.02 15.70 -2.60
C GLY A 257 7.95 14.86 -1.72
N ILE A 258 8.52 13.77 -2.27
CA ILE A 258 9.44 12.86 -1.57
C ILE A 258 10.73 12.73 -2.41
N PRO A 259 11.64 13.70 -2.34
CA PRO A 259 12.83 13.73 -3.19
C PRO A 259 13.76 12.52 -2.99
N GLU A 260 13.76 11.88 -1.83
CA GLU A 260 14.48 10.63 -1.52
C GLU A 260 14.13 9.51 -2.51
N ALA A 261 12.89 9.46 -2.97
CA ALA A 261 12.43 8.45 -3.93
C ALA A 261 13.25 8.44 -5.23
N ARG A 262 13.68 9.61 -5.71
CA ARG A 262 14.49 9.71 -6.94
C ARG A 262 15.94 9.30 -6.76
N LEU A 263 16.42 9.26 -5.54
CA LEU A 263 17.77 8.80 -5.20
C LEU A 263 17.81 7.30 -4.91
N LEU A 264 16.67 6.73 -4.51
CA LEU A 264 16.51 5.32 -4.21
C LEU A 264 16.06 4.51 -5.44
N PHE A 265 15.15 5.05 -6.25
CA PHE A 265 14.46 4.31 -7.30
C PHE A 265 14.55 4.97 -8.66
N ASP A 266 14.46 4.17 -9.72
CA ASP A 266 14.08 4.68 -11.04
C ASP A 266 12.57 4.94 -11.11
N THR A 267 12.17 6.14 -10.67
CA THR A 267 10.75 6.55 -10.65
C THR A 267 10.12 6.64 -12.05
N ARG A 268 10.93 6.70 -13.12
CA ARG A 268 10.43 6.64 -14.50
C ARG A 268 10.06 5.21 -14.88
N GLN A 269 10.89 4.25 -14.49
CA GLN A 269 10.60 2.84 -14.74
C GLN A 269 9.40 2.41 -13.89
N MET A 270 9.34 2.77 -12.60
CA MET A 270 8.20 2.50 -11.73
C MET A 270 6.88 2.96 -12.37
N ARG A 271 6.85 4.17 -12.92
CA ARG A 271 5.67 4.68 -13.63
C ARG A 271 5.31 3.82 -14.85
N LYS A 272 6.29 3.40 -15.65
CA LYS A 272 6.05 2.53 -16.82
C LYS A 272 5.50 1.17 -16.37
N ASP A 273 6.04 0.61 -15.29
CA ASP A 273 5.60 -0.66 -14.72
C ASP A 273 4.13 -0.55 -14.25
N ALA A 274 3.77 0.57 -13.61
CA ALA A 274 2.39 0.85 -13.23
C ALA A 274 1.45 1.03 -14.44
N GLU A 275 1.89 1.75 -15.48
CA GLU A 275 1.11 1.94 -16.73
C GLU A 275 0.86 0.62 -17.48
N ALA A 276 1.76 -0.35 -17.31
CA ALA A 276 1.74 -1.68 -17.93
C ALA A 276 1.45 -2.80 -16.93
N PHE A 277 0.91 -2.48 -15.76
CA PHE A 277 0.76 -3.45 -14.68
C PHE A 277 -0.03 -4.70 -15.12
N ASP A 278 0.57 -5.83 -14.83
CA ASP A 278 0.04 -7.16 -15.09
C ASP A 278 0.35 -8.07 -13.89
N TYR A 279 -0.61 -8.84 -13.44
CA TYR A 279 -0.45 -9.74 -12.29
C TYR A 279 0.65 -10.79 -12.48
N SER A 280 1.02 -11.12 -13.72
CA SER A 280 2.13 -12.04 -14.01
C SER A 280 3.51 -11.51 -13.58
N THR A 281 3.61 -10.23 -13.26
CA THR A 281 4.85 -9.60 -12.75
C THR A 281 5.03 -9.74 -11.23
N ILE A 282 4.00 -10.24 -10.55
CA ILE A 282 3.99 -10.43 -9.10
C ILE A 282 4.61 -11.79 -8.74
N SER A 283 5.34 -11.84 -7.63
CA SER A 283 5.90 -13.10 -7.14
C SER A 283 4.78 -14.08 -6.77
N PRO A 284 4.97 -15.39 -7.02
CA PRO A 284 3.98 -16.40 -6.68
C PRO A 284 3.57 -16.41 -5.21
N GLU A 285 4.51 -16.13 -4.30
CA GLU A 285 4.28 -16.11 -2.85
C GLU A 285 3.25 -15.04 -2.43
N VAL A 286 3.18 -13.93 -3.15
CA VAL A 286 2.19 -12.87 -2.93
C VAL A 286 0.92 -13.17 -3.71
N LEU A 287 1.06 -13.55 -4.99
CA LEU A 287 -0.07 -13.75 -5.89
C LEU A 287 -1.01 -14.87 -5.43
N ASP A 288 -0.45 -15.99 -4.94
CA ASP A 288 -1.23 -17.19 -4.57
C ASP A 288 -2.11 -16.96 -3.33
N VAL A 289 -1.79 -15.96 -2.51
CA VAL A 289 -2.54 -15.63 -1.29
C VAL A 289 -3.34 -14.32 -1.40
N SER A 290 -3.19 -13.60 -2.50
CA SER A 290 -3.93 -12.37 -2.77
C SER A 290 -5.17 -12.63 -3.62
N TRP A 291 -6.15 -11.74 -3.50
CA TRP A 291 -7.30 -11.75 -4.41
C TRP A 291 -6.98 -11.01 -5.71
N THR A 292 -7.45 -11.55 -6.83
CA THR A 292 -7.29 -10.96 -8.16
C THR A 292 -8.62 -10.92 -8.90
N PRO A 293 -8.91 -9.84 -9.65
CA PRO A 293 -10.15 -9.73 -10.43
C PRO A 293 -10.26 -10.81 -11.51
N SER A 294 -11.44 -11.36 -11.72
CA SER A 294 -11.70 -12.43 -12.70
C SER A 294 -11.31 -12.04 -14.13
N TYR A 295 -11.49 -10.78 -14.51
CA TYR A 295 -11.12 -10.27 -15.83
C TYR A 295 -9.60 -10.15 -16.04
N CYS A 296 -8.81 -10.17 -14.98
CA CYS A 296 -7.34 -10.24 -15.02
C CYS A 296 -6.80 -11.67 -15.06
N MET A 297 -7.67 -12.68 -14.94
CA MET A 297 -7.33 -14.12 -14.95
C MET A 297 -7.67 -14.80 -16.27
N ARG A 298 -8.08 -14.05 -17.29
CA ARG A 298 -8.40 -14.59 -18.61
C ARG A 298 -7.13 -15.01 -19.34
N PRO A 299 -7.16 -16.13 -20.08
CA PRO A 299 -6.02 -16.61 -20.86
C PRO A 299 -5.66 -15.67 -22.01
#